data_bbcd5e4acaa114d0157f56a28e465e94
#
_entry.id   bbcd5e4acaa114d0157f56a28e465e94
#
_cell.length_a   1.000
_cell.length_b   1.000
_cell.length_c   1.000
_cell.angle_alpha   90.00
_cell.angle_beta   90.00
_cell.angle_gamma   90.00
#
_symmetry.space_group_name_H-M   'P 1'
#
loop_
_entity.id
_entity.type
_entity.pdbx_description
1 polymer ?
#
loop_
_entity_poly.entity_id
_entity_poly.type
_entity_poly.pdbx_seq_one_letter_code
_entity_poly.pdbx_strand_id
1 'polypeptide(L)'
;REPDQTEVFAGLIFKKNGRVTERLVNKVAVDFFADQETGLPTKTVLERYIGPDFDVPDDYGNLKNLPDHPFNQASNWEEIPYSLDYAFEPGYISNLSFNETRTKAIRLRMVRDENLKGIGIIELSAYAPTEEAQATTDVTIQVNGKDLEGFKPDVTDYHLEYEGERPIVSAQGKNGTAVTVIDAKSANAPVLVKVVSEDGKVEKVYQL
;
A
#
# COMPACT_ATOMS: atom_id res chain seq x y z
N ARG A 1 -18.60 37.93 -12.32
CA ARG A 1 -17.62 36.95 -12.80
C ARG A 1 -16.74 36.64 -11.59
N GLU A 2 -16.92 35.46 -10.98
CA GLU A 2 -15.99 35.02 -9.90
C GLU A 2 -14.56 35.00 -10.46
N PRO A 3 -13.55 35.34 -9.65
CA PRO A 3 -12.17 35.21 -10.09
C PRO A 3 -11.95 33.77 -10.55
N ASP A 4 -11.35 33.63 -11.72
CA ASP A 4 -11.08 32.36 -12.39
C ASP A 4 -10.27 31.48 -11.45
N GLN A 5 -10.93 30.52 -10.78
CA GLN A 5 -10.27 29.62 -9.86
C GLN A 5 -9.32 28.71 -10.64
N THR A 6 -8.03 29.03 -10.59
CA THR A 6 -6.98 28.20 -11.19
C THR A 6 -6.66 26.98 -10.32
N GLU A 7 -6.98 27.03 -9.03
CA GLU A 7 -6.81 25.88 -8.12
C GLU A 7 -7.98 24.92 -8.20
N VAL A 8 -7.67 23.65 -8.36
CA VAL A 8 -8.62 22.52 -8.38
C VAL A 8 -8.14 21.42 -7.43
N PHE A 9 -9.10 20.65 -6.95
CA PHE A 9 -8.84 19.57 -6.00
C PHE A 9 -9.43 18.26 -6.51
N ALA A 10 -8.68 17.19 -6.34
CA ALA A 10 -9.17 15.83 -6.49
C ALA A 10 -8.67 15.00 -5.32
N GLY A 11 -9.52 14.16 -4.74
CA GLY A 11 -9.13 13.44 -3.53
C GLY A 11 -9.98 12.21 -3.26
N LEU A 12 -9.54 11.46 -2.28
CA LEU A 12 -10.13 10.21 -1.82
C LEU A 12 -10.46 10.33 -0.33
N ILE A 13 -11.67 9.93 0.03
CA ILE A 13 -12.12 9.80 1.41
C ILE A 13 -12.21 8.31 1.74
N PHE A 14 -11.52 7.89 2.79
CA PHE A 14 -11.49 6.48 3.16
C PHE A 14 -12.68 6.11 4.03
N LYS A 15 -13.40 5.08 3.61
CA LYS A 15 -14.57 4.57 4.32
C LYS A 15 -14.44 3.09 4.65
N LYS A 16 -15.03 2.70 5.77
CA LYS A 16 -15.29 1.31 6.15
C LYS A 16 -16.71 1.21 6.71
N ASN A 17 -17.51 0.32 6.14
CA ASN A 17 -18.93 0.15 6.54
C ASN A 17 -19.73 1.47 6.52
N GLY A 18 -19.51 2.29 5.48
CA GLY A 18 -20.19 3.58 5.30
C GLY A 18 -19.64 4.75 6.13
N ARG A 19 -18.74 4.52 7.09
CA ARG A 19 -18.16 5.55 7.94
C ARG A 19 -16.79 5.95 7.50
N VAL A 20 -16.46 7.23 7.59
CA VAL A 20 -15.11 7.75 7.38
C VAL A 20 -14.17 7.10 8.40
N THR A 21 -13.04 6.59 7.91
CA THR A 21 -12.11 5.80 8.72
C THR A 21 -10.68 6.15 8.32
N GLU A 22 -9.79 6.21 9.29
CA GLU A 22 -8.36 6.35 9.00
C GLU A 22 -7.82 5.13 8.27
N ARG A 23 -6.93 5.39 7.31
CA ARG A 23 -6.15 4.39 6.61
C ARG A 23 -4.68 4.76 6.67
N LEU A 24 -3.85 3.75 6.71
CA LEU A 24 -2.41 3.90 6.49
C LEU A 24 -2.17 3.90 4.99
N VAL A 25 -1.51 4.94 4.48
CA VAL A 25 -1.20 5.10 3.06
C VAL A 25 0.24 5.59 2.89
N ASN A 26 0.89 5.19 1.79
CA ASN A 26 2.25 5.62 1.45
C ASN A 26 2.43 5.91 -0.04
N LYS A 27 1.38 5.74 -0.84
CA LYS A 27 1.43 5.98 -2.27
C LYS A 27 0.08 6.44 -2.80
N VAL A 28 0.11 7.40 -3.70
CA VAL A 28 -1.00 7.80 -4.56
C VAL A 28 -0.59 7.57 -6.02
N ALA A 29 -1.46 6.92 -6.78
CA ALA A 29 -1.31 6.81 -8.22
C ALA A 29 -2.34 7.71 -8.90
N VAL A 30 -1.92 8.43 -9.93
CA VAL A 30 -2.78 9.28 -10.74
C VAL A 30 -2.51 9.06 -12.22
N ASP A 31 -3.58 8.95 -12.99
CA ASP A 31 -3.55 8.95 -14.44
C ASP A 31 -4.26 10.21 -14.94
N PHE A 32 -3.53 11.04 -15.69
CA PHE A 32 -4.05 12.26 -16.27
C PHE A 32 -4.35 12.05 -17.76
N PHE A 33 -5.30 12.81 -18.26
CA PHE A 33 -5.47 12.95 -19.73
C PHE A 33 -5.41 14.41 -20.14
N ALA A 34 -5.09 14.63 -21.43
CA ALA A 34 -5.07 15.94 -22.03
C ALA A 34 -5.82 15.92 -23.36
N ASP A 35 -6.55 16.99 -23.62
CA ASP A 35 -7.25 17.27 -24.88
C ASP A 35 -7.19 18.77 -25.20
N GLN A 36 -8.12 19.27 -26.03
CA GLN A 36 -8.16 20.69 -26.39
C GLN A 36 -8.61 21.62 -25.24
N GLU A 37 -9.27 21.08 -24.22
CA GLU A 37 -9.86 21.85 -23.12
C GLU A 37 -9.24 21.52 -21.76
N THR A 38 -8.61 20.38 -21.63
CA THR A 38 -8.03 19.88 -20.38
C THR A 38 -6.56 19.55 -20.55
N GLY A 39 -5.80 19.65 -19.48
CA GLY A 39 -4.37 19.33 -19.52
C GLY A 39 -3.82 18.88 -18.19
N LEU A 40 -2.50 18.76 -18.14
CA LEU A 40 -1.76 18.45 -16.92
C LEU A 40 -1.76 19.65 -15.96
N PRO A 41 -1.66 19.40 -14.65
CA PRO A 41 -1.45 20.46 -13.69
C PRO A 41 -0.08 21.13 -13.89
N THR A 42 -0.04 22.45 -13.77
CA THR A 42 1.22 23.22 -13.76
C THR A 42 1.93 23.14 -12.39
N LYS A 43 1.15 22.85 -11.35
CA LYS A 43 1.63 22.60 -9.99
C LYS A 43 0.73 21.56 -9.32
N THR A 44 1.34 20.67 -8.56
CA THR A 44 0.63 19.66 -7.75
C THR A 44 1.19 19.63 -6.35
N VAL A 45 0.32 19.62 -5.36
CA VAL A 45 0.63 19.44 -3.95
C VAL A 45 -0.21 18.28 -3.45
N LEU A 46 0.43 17.33 -2.78
CA LEU A 46 -0.24 16.24 -2.11
C LEU A 46 -0.55 16.66 -0.67
N GLU A 47 -1.78 16.46 -0.22
CA GLU A 47 -2.22 16.84 1.11
C GLU A 47 -2.95 15.69 1.79
N ARG A 48 -2.72 15.53 3.11
CA ARG A 48 -3.48 14.62 3.97
C ARG A 48 -4.45 15.40 4.85
N TYR A 49 -5.55 14.78 5.19
CA TYR A 49 -6.51 15.35 6.13
C TYR A 49 -6.04 15.10 7.58
N ILE A 50 -5.97 16.16 8.36
CA ILE A 50 -5.58 16.17 9.79
C ILE A 50 -6.67 16.69 10.71
N GLY A 51 -7.83 17.03 10.15
CA GLY A 51 -8.94 17.64 10.88
C GLY A 51 -9.76 16.66 11.73
N PRO A 52 -10.83 17.17 12.36
CA PRO A 52 -11.73 16.37 13.17
C PRO A 52 -12.49 15.32 12.36
N ASP A 53 -13.23 14.46 13.03
CA ASP A 53 -14.14 13.53 12.37
C ASP A 53 -15.20 14.29 11.57
N PHE A 54 -15.61 13.73 10.45
CA PHE A 54 -16.64 14.27 9.59
C PHE A 54 -17.46 13.17 8.96
N ASP A 55 -18.70 13.50 8.64
CA ASP A 55 -19.58 12.66 7.85
C ASP A 55 -19.54 13.09 6.38
N VAL A 56 -19.76 12.15 5.50
CA VAL A 56 -19.85 12.44 4.06
C VAL A 56 -21.29 12.27 3.65
N PRO A 57 -21.94 13.33 3.11
CA PRO A 57 -23.27 13.23 2.54
C PRO A 57 -23.36 12.12 1.49
N ASP A 58 -24.53 11.50 1.36
CA ASP A 58 -24.78 10.48 0.34
C ASP A 58 -24.54 11.01 -1.08
N ASP A 59 -24.76 12.29 -1.27
CA ASP A 59 -24.40 13.02 -2.50
C ASP A 59 -23.07 13.78 -2.30
N TYR A 60 -21.98 13.17 -2.77
CA TYR A 60 -20.65 13.78 -2.76
C TYR A 60 -20.57 15.13 -3.48
N GLY A 61 -21.43 15.36 -4.48
CA GLY A 61 -21.49 16.61 -5.21
C GLY A 61 -21.83 17.81 -4.32
N ASN A 62 -22.51 17.57 -3.22
CA ASN A 62 -22.88 18.61 -2.27
C ASN A 62 -21.79 18.94 -1.25
N LEU A 63 -20.76 18.12 -1.07
CA LEU A 63 -19.69 18.40 -0.11
C LEU A 63 -19.01 19.75 -0.38
N LYS A 64 -18.76 20.09 -1.66
CA LYS A 64 -18.19 21.37 -2.07
C LYS A 64 -19.05 22.59 -1.72
N ASN A 65 -20.37 22.38 -1.52
CA ASN A 65 -21.34 23.44 -1.23
C ASN A 65 -21.53 23.68 0.28
N LEU A 66 -20.75 23.00 1.11
CA LEU A 66 -20.78 23.11 2.57
C LEU A 66 -19.50 23.83 3.08
N PRO A 67 -19.44 25.17 3.01
CA PRO A 67 -18.22 25.92 3.31
C PRO A 67 -17.71 25.68 4.74
N ASP A 68 -18.62 25.47 5.68
CA ASP A 68 -18.27 25.23 7.10
C ASP A 68 -17.93 23.76 7.41
N HIS A 69 -18.04 22.87 6.40
CA HIS A 69 -17.74 21.46 6.59
C HIS A 69 -16.25 21.26 6.88
N PRO A 70 -15.87 20.44 7.88
CA PRO A 70 -14.46 20.26 8.24
C PRO A 70 -13.54 19.87 7.07
N PHE A 71 -14.04 19.09 6.13
CA PHE A 71 -13.30 18.70 4.93
C PHE A 71 -12.90 19.89 4.05
N ASN A 72 -13.69 20.98 4.05
CA ASN A 72 -13.45 22.16 3.21
C ASN A 72 -12.58 23.22 3.90
N GLN A 73 -12.24 23.05 5.18
CA GLN A 73 -11.38 23.96 5.90
C GLN A 73 -9.92 23.72 5.52
N ALA A 74 -9.24 24.74 5.00
CA ALA A 74 -7.83 24.64 4.60
C ALA A 74 -6.90 24.24 5.76
N SER A 75 -7.21 24.69 6.99
CA SER A 75 -6.47 24.34 8.20
C SER A 75 -6.49 22.86 8.57
N ASN A 76 -7.42 22.09 7.98
CA ASN A 76 -7.57 20.65 8.23
C ASN A 76 -6.78 19.81 7.22
N TRP A 77 -5.94 20.43 6.41
CA TRP A 77 -5.09 19.76 5.43
C TRP A 77 -3.63 20.11 5.64
N GLU A 78 -2.79 19.13 5.54
CA GLU A 78 -1.33 19.25 5.67
C GLU A 78 -0.64 18.71 4.43
N GLU A 79 0.32 19.48 3.91
CA GLU A 79 1.11 19.06 2.75
C GLU A 79 2.01 17.87 3.11
N ILE A 80 2.09 16.90 2.21
CA ILE A 80 2.96 15.73 2.31
C ILE A 80 4.05 15.86 1.23
N PRO A 81 5.34 15.86 1.61
CA PRO A 81 6.41 15.74 0.64
C PRO A 81 6.36 14.35 -0.03
N TYR A 82 6.54 14.31 -1.34
CA TYR A 82 6.51 13.09 -2.13
C TYR A 82 7.61 13.07 -3.18
N SER A 83 7.92 11.87 -3.67
CA SER A 83 8.72 11.63 -4.88
C SER A 83 7.83 11.08 -5.99
N LEU A 84 8.13 11.45 -7.23
CA LEU A 84 7.50 10.87 -8.42
C LEU A 84 8.42 9.81 -9.01
N ASP A 85 7.84 8.70 -9.49
CA ASP A 85 8.55 7.72 -10.31
C ASP A 85 8.82 8.26 -11.72
N TYR A 86 7.81 8.95 -12.31
CA TYR A 86 7.88 9.62 -13.60
C TYR A 86 7.22 10.98 -13.53
N ALA A 87 7.67 11.92 -14.37
CA ALA A 87 6.95 13.17 -14.60
C ALA A 87 5.51 12.87 -15.07
N PHE A 88 4.57 13.75 -14.73
CA PHE A 88 3.20 13.59 -15.21
C PHE A 88 3.16 13.63 -16.75
N GLU A 89 2.55 12.60 -17.33
CA GLU A 89 2.39 12.46 -18.77
C GLU A 89 0.97 11.91 -19.04
N PRO A 90 0.23 12.45 -20.02
CA PRO A 90 -1.13 12.00 -20.29
C PRO A 90 -1.18 10.52 -20.69
N GLY A 91 -2.09 9.76 -20.07
CA GLY A 91 -2.28 8.32 -20.32
C GLY A 91 -1.24 7.41 -19.68
N TYR A 92 -0.41 7.95 -18.79
CA TYR A 92 0.54 7.17 -17.99
C TYR A 92 0.27 7.35 -16.50
N ILE A 93 0.25 6.25 -15.77
CA ILE A 93 0.10 6.27 -14.32
C ILE A 93 1.38 6.79 -13.69
N SER A 94 1.31 7.89 -12.98
CA SER A 94 2.40 8.41 -12.14
C SER A 94 2.15 8.07 -10.69
N ASN A 95 3.17 7.56 -10.00
CA ASN A 95 3.10 7.24 -8.59
C ASN A 95 3.78 8.32 -7.75
N LEU A 96 3.02 8.88 -6.81
CA LEU A 96 3.51 9.77 -5.77
C LEU A 96 3.78 8.92 -4.53
N SER A 97 5.04 8.67 -4.22
CA SER A 97 5.48 7.90 -3.05
C SER A 97 5.89 8.81 -1.91
N PHE A 98 5.46 8.50 -0.69
CA PHE A 98 5.70 9.31 0.51
C PHE A 98 5.83 8.44 1.77
N ASN A 99 6.28 9.04 2.86
CA ASN A 99 6.35 8.32 4.13
C ASN A 99 4.96 7.88 4.58
N GLU A 100 4.89 6.67 5.14
CA GLU A 100 3.65 6.12 5.69
C GLU A 100 2.93 7.14 6.56
N THR A 101 1.66 7.37 6.26
CA THR A 101 0.84 8.32 7.01
C THR A 101 -0.56 7.75 7.26
N ARG A 102 -1.09 8.00 8.45
CA ARG A 102 -2.49 7.71 8.78
C ARG A 102 -3.33 8.94 8.49
N THR A 103 -4.42 8.75 7.75
CA THR A 103 -5.33 9.85 7.42
C THR A 103 -6.72 9.31 7.06
N LYS A 104 -7.73 10.16 7.18
CA LYS A 104 -9.11 9.89 6.76
C LYS A 104 -9.37 10.22 5.30
N ALA A 105 -8.54 11.09 4.74
CA ALA A 105 -8.62 11.51 3.34
C ALA A 105 -7.27 12.01 2.83
N ILE A 106 -7.08 11.90 1.52
CA ILE A 106 -5.93 12.42 0.81
C ILE A 106 -6.40 13.15 -0.45
N ARG A 107 -5.74 14.24 -0.81
CA ARG A 107 -6.07 14.98 -2.02
C ARG A 107 -4.85 15.52 -2.75
N LEU A 108 -5.03 15.74 -4.03
CA LEU A 108 -4.16 16.56 -4.85
C LEU A 108 -4.76 17.96 -4.95
N ARG A 109 -4.02 18.96 -4.52
CA ARG A 109 -4.28 20.37 -4.80
C ARG A 109 -3.45 20.75 -6.02
N MET A 110 -4.11 21.16 -7.09
CA MET A 110 -3.52 21.32 -8.40
C MET A 110 -3.80 22.71 -8.94
N VAL A 111 -2.88 23.23 -9.72
CA VAL A 111 -3.06 24.48 -10.47
C VAL A 111 -3.19 24.12 -11.95
N ARG A 112 -4.29 24.50 -12.57
CA ARG A 112 -4.49 24.33 -14.01
C ARG A 112 -3.75 25.42 -14.80
N ASP A 113 -3.44 25.14 -16.04
CA ASP A 113 -3.04 26.17 -17.00
C ASP A 113 -4.22 27.15 -17.22
N GLU A 114 -3.96 28.44 -17.20
CA GLU A 114 -4.98 29.48 -17.39
C GLU A 114 -5.69 29.42 -18.75
N ASN A 115 -5.02 28.87 -19.76
CA ASN A 115 -5.56 28.73 -21.12
C ASN A 115 -6.45 27.48 -21.26
N LEU A 116 -6.51 26.60 -20.29
CA LEU A 116 -7.29 25.39 -20.29
C LEU A 116 -8.52 25.51 -19.39
N LYS A 117 -9.58 24.76 -19.66
CA LYS A 117 -10.81 24.77 -18.86
C LYS A 117 -10.68 23.94 -17.58
N GLY A 118 -9.80 22.93 -17.58
CA GLY A 118 -9.67 21.99 -16.45
C GLY A 118 -8.40 21.14 -16.49
N ILE A 119 -8.30 20.28 -15.48
CA ILE A 119 -7.32 19.18 -15.39
C ILE A 119 -8.09 17.89 -15.62
N GLY A 120 -7.64 17.08 -16.58
CA GLY A 120 -8.23 15.78 -16.86
C GLY A 120 -7.64 14.69 -16.00
N ILE A 121 -8.47 13.99 -15.20
CA ILE A 121 -8.05 12.83 -14.40
C ILE A 121 -8.87 11.63 -14.86
N ILE A 122 -8.18 10.56 -15.26
CA ILE A 122 -8.77 9.26 -15.59
C ILE A 122 -8.96 8.46 -14.31
N GLU A 123 -7.92 8.40 -13.49
CA GLU A 123 -7.92 7.61 -12.26
C GLU A 123 -7.10 8.31 -11.17
N LEU A 124 -7.57 8.16 -9.93
CA LEU A 124 -6.86 8.53 -8.71
C LEU A 124 -7.04 7.40 -7.71
N SER A 125 -5.94 6.80 -7.28
CA SER A 125 -5.93 5.66 -6.36
C SER A 125 -4.93 5.88 -5.24
N ALA A 126 -5.28 5.47 -4.01
CA ALA A 126 -4.37 5.48 -2.88
C ALA A 126 -4.08 4.05 -2.42
N TYR A 127 -2.83 3.80 -2.10
CA TYR A 127 -2.37 2.49 -1.66
C TYR A 127 -1.91 2.58 -0.22
N ALA A 128 -2.37 1.60 0.55
CA ALA A 128 -1.71 1.27 1.80
C ALA A 128 -0.24 0.98 1.50
N PRO A 129 0.68 1.21 2.44
CA PRO A 129 1.93 0.51 2.35
C PRO A 129 1.52 -0.91 2.01
N THR A 130 2.02 -1.45 0.89
CA THR A 130 2.29 -2.86 0.94
C THR A 130 3.11 -2.91 2.22
N GLU A 131 2.54 -3.41 3.29
CA GLU A 131 3.30 -4.39 4.00
C GLU A 131 3.83 -5.16 2.81
N GLU A 132 5.09 -4.87 2.33
CA GLU A 132 5.90 -5.97 1.80
C GLU A 132 5.70 -6.92 2.91
N ALA A 133 4.53 -7.59 2.64
CA ALA A 133 3.99 -8.21 3.75
C ALA A 133 5.22 -8.81 4.35
N GLN A 134 5.61 -8.33 5.49
CA GLN A 134 5.69 -9.39 6.41
C GLN A 134 4.31 -10.04 6.37
N ALA A 135 3.83 -10.44 5.21
CA ALA A 135 3.20 -11.71 4.97
C ALA A 135 4.23 -12.63 5.56
N THR A 136 4.17 -12.64 6.87
CA THR A 136 5.11 -13.24 7.72
C THR A 136 5.00 -14.68 7.30
N THR A 137 5.93 -15.10 6.47
CA THR A 137 6.29 -16.50 6.40
C THR A 137 6.93 -16.81 7.75
N ASP A 138 6.30 -16.32 8.84
CA ASP A 138 6.70 -16.56 10.22
C ASP A 138 6.51 -18.04 10.47
N VAL A 139 7.61 -18.72 10.46
CA VAL A 139 7.69 -20.16 10.70
C VAL A 139 8.70 -20.44 11.81
N THR A 140 8.38 -21.37 12.65
CA THR A 140 9.34 -22.03 13.52
C THR A 140 9.66 -23.37 12.89
N ILE A 141 10.94 -23.63 12.61
CA ILE A 141 11.41 -24.91 12.10
C ILE A 141 12.14 -25.61 13.25
N GLN A 142 11.85 -26.90 13.44
CA GLN A 142 12.45 -27.72 14.47
C GLN A 142 13.11 -28.94 13.87
N VAL A 143 14.23 -29.32 14.44
CA VAL A 143 14.97 -30.54 14.11
C VAL A 143 15.04 -31.39 15.38
N ASN A 144 14.49 -32.61 15.33
CA ASN A 144 14.35 -33.51 16.48
C ASN A 144 13.69 -32.83 17.71
N GLY A 145 12.66 -31.97 17.43
CA GLY A 145 11.90 -31.26 18.49
C GLY A 145 12.59 -30.06 19.10
N LYS A 146 13.76 -29.67 18.59
CA LYS A 146 14.45 -28.43 19.00
C LYS A 146 14.45 -27.42 17.87
N ASP A 147 14.32 -26.16 18.22
CA ASP A 147 14.36 -25.08 17.23
C ASP A 147 15.66 -25.15 16.42
N LEU A 148 15.55 -24.93 15.10
CA LEU A 148 16.68 -24.94 14.18
C LEU A 148 17.66 -23.83 14.61
N GLU A 149 18.86 -24.25 15.00
CA GLU A 149 19.91 -23.33 15.44
C GLU A 149 20.34 -22.42 14.28
N GLY A 150 20.47 -21.13 14.55
CA GLY A 150 20.87 -20.15 13.54
C GLY A 150 19.80 -19.86 12.48
N PHE A 151 18.54 -20.25 12.69
CA PHE A 151 17.46 -19.96 11.76
C PHE A 151 17.31 -18.45 11.52
N LYS A 152 17.25 -18.09 10.23
CA LYS A 152 16.97 -16.72 9.77
C LYS A 152 15.93 -16.78 8.64
N PRO A 153 14.88 -15.96 8.67
CA PRO A 153 13.79 -16.01 7.68
C PRO A 153 14.19 -15.76 6.22
N ASP A 154 15.33 -15.14 6.00
CA ASP A 154 15.91 -14.80 4.69
C ASP A 154 16.94 -15.81 4.18
N VAL A 155 17.32 -16.79 5.00
CA VAL A 155 18.19 -17.90 4.62
C VAL A 155 17.31 -19.12 4.31
N THR A 156 17.40 -19.65 3.09
CA THR A 156 16.54 -20.75 2.63
C THR A 156 17.23 -22.11 2.61
N ASP A 157 18.55 -22.15 2.72
CA ASP A 157 19.34 -23.36 2.60
C ASP A 157 20.11 -23.60 3.90
N TYR A 158 19.82 -24.74 4.54
CA TYR A 158 20.46 -25.18 5.79
C TYR A 158 21.12 -26.53 5.57
N HIS A 159 22.27 -26.69 6.18
CA HIS A 159 22.99 -27.96 6.17
C HIS A 159 22.93 -28.57 7.57
N LEU A 160 22.37 -29.77 7.65
CA LEU A 160 22.25 -30.52 8.91
C LEU A 160 23.30 -31.65 8.91
N GLU A 161 24.21 -31.61 9.87
CA GLU A 161 25.11 -32.73 10.16
C GLU A 161 24.47 -33.66 11.16
N TYR A 162 24.47 -34.96 10.87
CA TYR A 162 23.94 -35.96 11.76
C TYR A 162 24.66 -37.29 11.61
N GLU A 163 24.75 -38.04 12.72
CA GLU A 163 25.26 -39.40 12.73
C GLU A 163 24.10 -40.36 13.04
N GLY A 164 24.00 -41.43 12.25
CA GLY A 164 22.97 -42.45 12.45
C GLY A 164 21.65 -42.14 11.73
N GLU A 165 20.54 -42.15 12.47
CA GLU A 165 19.20 -41.92 11.88
C GLU A 165 19.02 -40.46 11.44
N ARG A 166 18.33 -40.32 10.34
CA ARG A 166 17.98 -39.01 9.77
C ARG A 166 17.18 -38.16 10.77
N PRO A 167 17.49 -36.88 10.94
CA PRO A 167 16.73 -36.01 11.84
C PRO A 167 15.29 -35.82 11.33
N ILE A 168 14.38 -35.77 12.28
CA ILE A 168 12.97 -35.44 12.03
C ILE A 168 12.85 -33.92 11.98
N VAL A 169 12.40 -33.42 10.83
CA VAL A 169 12.10 -32.00 10.65
C VAL A 169 10.60 -31.76 10.84
N SER A 170 10.27 -30.79 11.65
CA SER A 170 8.90 -30.28 11.81
C SER A 170 8.88 -28.76 11.71
N ALA A 171 7.75 -28.20 11.34
CA ALA A 171 7.61 -26.76 11.24
C ALA A 171 6.19 -26.32 11.60
N GLN A 172 6.09 -25.12 12.18
CA GLN A 172 4.82 -24.53 12.57
C GLN A 172 4.78 -23.07 12.09
N GLY A 173 3.74 -22.71 11.35
CA GLY A 173 3.44 -21.35 10.93
C GLY A 173 2.87 -20.53 12.08
N LYS A 174 3.15 -19.23 12.07
CA LYS A 174 2.56 -18.22 12.95
C LYS A 174 1.75 -17.24 12.10
N ASN A 175 0.86 -16.48 12.73
CA ASN A 175 0.11 -15.39 12.10
C ASN A 175 -0.59 -15.79 10.78
N GLY A 176 -1.28 -16.95 10.78
CA GLY A 176 -2.03 -17.42 9.60
C GLY A 176 -1.18 -18.07 8.51
N THR A 177 0.13 -18.18 8.70
CA THR A 177 1.05 -18.81 7.75
C THR A 177 0.76 -20.31 7.63
N ALA A 178 0.50 -20.79 6.42
CA ALA A 178 0.37 -22.21 6.12
C ALA A 178 1.76 -22.84 5.91
N VAL A 179 1.99 -24.01 6.49
CA VAL A 179 3.26 -24.73 6.40
C VAL A 179 3.02 -26.17 5.92
N THR A 180 3.84 -26.62 5.00
CA THR A 180 3.89 -28.00 4.54
C THR A 180 5.32 -28.51 4.62
N VAL A 181 5.54 -29.58 5.34
CA VAL A 181 6.84 -30.29 5.38
C VAL A 181 6.77 -31.42 4.37
N ILE A 182 7.72 -31.46 3.46
CA ILE A 182 7.88 -32.51 2.44
C ILE A 182 9.14 -33.29 2.79
N ASP A 183 8.95 -34.53 3.22
CA ASP A 183 10.04 -35.40 3.56
C ASP A 183 10.93 -35.73 2.36
N ALA A 184 12.19 -35.90 2.64
CA ALA A 184 13.15 -36.26 1.61
C ALA A 184 12.90 -37.67 1.06
N LYS A 185 12.96 -37.79 -0.23
CA LYS A 185 12.75 -39.04 -0.97
C LYS A 185 13.94 -40.01 -0.90
N SER A 186 15.10 -39.56 -0.47
CA SER A 186 16.33 -40.36 -0.36
C SER A 186 17.27 -39.79 0.71
N ALA A 187 18.27 -40.54 1.13
CA ALA A 187 19.22 -40.15 2.17
C ALA A 187 19.94 -38.80 1.88
N ASN A 188 20.15 -38.50 0.60
CA ASN A 188 20.86 -37.29 0.17
C ASN A 188 19.94 -36.20 -0.38
N ALA A 189 18.63 -36.40 -0.31
CA ALA A 189 17.68 -35.37 -0.74
C ALA A 189 17.32 -34.45 0.44
N PRO A 190 17.09 -33.16 0.23
CA PRO A 190 16.69 -32.25 1.30
C PRO A 190 15.25 -32.54 1.78
N VAL A 191 14.97 -32.23 3.02
CA VAL A 191 13.61 -31.99 3.50
C VAL A 191 13.24 -30.58 3.09
N LEU A 192 12.03 -30.41 2.53
CA LEU A 192 11.55 -29.10 2.12
C LEU A 192 10.48 -28.61 3.09
N VAL A 193 10.61 -27.42 3.59
CA VAL A 193 9.59 -26.72 4.36
C VAL A 193 9.02 -25.60 3.51
N LYS A 194 7.85 -25.84 2.92
CA LYS A 194 7.11 -24.86 2.14
C LYS A 194 6.24 -24.03 3.05
N VAL A 195 6.35 -22.73 2.94
CA VAL A 195 5.65 -21.75 3.76
C VAL A 195 4.89 -20.79 2.85
N VAL A 196 3.61 -20.61 3.12
CA VAL A 196 2.73 -19.72 2.33
C VAL A 196 2.08 -18.74 3.27
N SER A 197 2.13 -17.45 2.93
CA SER A 197 1.44 -16.40 3.69
C SER A 197 -0.06 -16.61 3.77
N GLU A 198 -0.73 -16.03 4.79
CA GLU A 198 -2.18 -16.12 4.97
C GLU A 198 -2.97 -15.70 3.73
N ASP A 199 -2.50 -14.70 3.00
CA ASP A 199 -3.12 -14.20 1.78
C ASP A 199 -2.74 -15.00 0.51
N GLY A 200 -1.87 -16.00 0.65
CA GLY A 200 -1.40 -16.86 -0.45
C GLY A 200 -0.47 -16.21 -1.45
N LYS A 201 -0.05 -14.96 -1.25
CA LYS A 201 0.75 -14.20 -2.22
C LYS A 201 2.25 -14.41 -2.11
N VAL A 202 2.72 -14.76 -0.92
CA VAL A 202 4.15 -15.02 -0.67
C VAL A 202 4.33 -16.49 -0.38
N GLU A 203 5.20 -17.12 -1.16
CA GLU A 203 5.65 -18.49 -0.95
C GLU A 203 7.15 -18.51 -0.73
N LYS A 204 7.58 -19.27 0.25
CA LYS A 204 8.99 -19.50 0.55
C LYS A 204 9.23 -20.98 0.79
N VAL A 205 10.38 -21.49 0.34
CA VAL A 205 10.76 -22.89 0.55
C VAL A 205 12.13 -22.91 1.23
N TYR A 206 12.21 -23.55 2.38
CA TYR A 206 13.46 -23.84 3.08
C TYR A 206 13.89 -25.28 2.77
N GLN A 207 15.18 -25.48 2.55
CA GLN A 207 15.80 -26.78 2.30
C GLN A 207 16.71 -27.12 3.50
N LEU A 208 16.57 -28.32 4.05
CA LEU A 208 17.33 -28.81 5.20
C LEU A 208 17.97 -30.16 4.90
#